data_e57ddbd3dfd0f43f1ca451bffd49640c
#
_entry.id   e57ddbd3dfd0f43f1ca451bffd49640c
#
_cell.length_a   1.000
_cell.length_b   1.000
_cell.length_c   1.000
_cell.angle_alpha   90.00
_cell.angle_beta   90.00
_cell.angle_gamma   90.00
#
_symmetry.space_group_name_H-M   'P 1'
#
loop_
_entity.id
_entity.type
_entity.pdbx_description
1 polymer ?
#
loop_
_entity_poly.entity_id
_entity_poly.type
_entity_poly.pdbx_seq_one_letter_code
_entity_poly.pdbx_strand_id
1 'polypeptide(L)'
;MATGLSRAGRGEAHDAAALRVFSPNRGRSPSELTRRCRRKFLRFFPGGFRDETYIDWERGYKWKAHEQWERELDRAGFGVLLRKRRFSAVAAIAVRIESRTNLLFSFEKMALRDAVKSPGGARAFAEGLYQYLHGRGTAERRFERWCEVVESLPRKQTRVFTWPVVTIFGFIAQPKAHVFLKPNVTRVAAREYGYDFHYESRPSWSTYESLIDFADVVRRDLRDLRPRDMIDLQSFLWVQGSEEYDE
;
A
#
# COMPACT_ATOMS: atom_id res chain seq x y z
N MET A 1 8.59 -23.62 26.26
CA MET A 1 9.38 -22.43 25.87
C MET A 1 9.33 -22.35 24.34
N ALA A 2 8.43 -21.55 23.81
CA ALA A 2 8.28 -21.37 22.37
C ALA A 2 9.15 -20.19 21.94
N THR A 3 10.15 -20.47 21.12
CA THR A 3 11.05 -19.47 20.53
C THR A 3 10.28 -18.72 19.45
N GLY A 4 9.92 -17.46 19.73
CA GLY A 4 9.36 -16.53 18.77
C GLY A 4 10.37 -16.19 17.68
N LEU A 5 10.19 -16.75 16.49
CA LEU A 5 10.92 -16.35 15.30
C LEU A 5 10.33 -15.02 14.79
N SER A 6 11.00 -13.94 15.10
CA SER A 6 10.72 -12.62 14.52
C SER A 6 10.97 -12.64 13.01
N ARG A 7 9.92 -12.44 12.22
CA ARG A 7 9.93 -12.43 10.75
C ARG A 7 10.50 -11.13 10.15
N ALA A 8 11.11 -10.27 10.93
CA ALA A 8 11.52 -8.91 10.55
C ALA A 8 12.71 -8.81 9.57
N GLY A 9 13.21 -9.92 9.00
CA GLY A 9 14.45 -9.88 8.22
C GLY A 9 14.43 -10.50 6.82
N ARG A 10 13.31 -10.94 6.26
CA ARG A 10 13.32 -11.69 4.99
C ARG A 10 12.85 -10.94 3.73
N GLY A 11 12.44 -9.69 3.83
CA GLY A 11 11.89 -8.94 2.69
C GLY A 11 12.91 -8.32 1.72
N GLU A 12 14.21 -8.35 2.01
CA GLU A 12 15.17 -7.50 1.28
C GLU A 12 15.95 -8.18 0.14
N ALA A 13 15.87 -9.50 -0.04
CA ALA A 13 16.84 -10.21 -0.90
C ALA A 13 16.36 -10.63 -2.30
N HIS A 14 15.09 -10.46 -2.69
CA HIS A 14 14.56 -11.20 -3.86
C HIS A 14 13.95 -10.41 -5.02
N ASP A 15 14.13 -9.09 -5.12
CA ASP A 15 13.53 -8.33 -6.24
C ASP A 15 14.40 -8.27 -7.52
N ALA A 16 15.54 -8.96 -7.55
CA ALA A 16 16.46 -8.99 -8.71
C ALA A 16 16.40 -10.28 -9.56
N ALA A 17 15.61 -11.26 -9.15
CA ALA A 17 15.59 -12.56 -9.85
C ALA A 17 14.21 -12.93 -10.37
N ALA A 18 14.21 -13.21 -11.67
CA ALA A 18 13.23 -14.01 -12.40
C ALA A 18 11.95 -13.34 -12.89
N LEU A 19 12.04 -12.76 -14.09
CA LEU A 19 11.02 -12.93 -15.11
C LEU A 19 10.85 -14.44 -15.40
N ARG A 20 10.21 -15.18 -14.52
CA ARG A 20 9.70 -16.51 -14.88
C ARG A 20 8.53 -16.29 -15.84
N VAL A 21 8.68 -16.81 -17.05
CA VAL A 21 7.62 -16.94 -18.04
C VAL A 21 6.57 -17.88 -17.46
N PHE A 22 5.59 -17.32 -16.78
CA PHE A 22 4.43 -18.09 -16.31
C PHE A 22 3.49 -18.30 -17.47
N SER A 23 3.20 -19.56 -17.75
CA SER A 23 2.17 -19.95 -18.73
C SER A 23 0.82 -19.31 -18.36
N PRO A 24 0.08 -18.75 -19.33
CA PRO A 24 -1.23 -18.17 -19.05
C PRO A 24 -2.18 -19.27 -18.51
N ASN A 25 -3.06 -18.88 -17.59
CA ASN A 25 -4.10 -19.72 -16.97
C ASN A 25 -5.17 -20.09 -18.01
N ARG A 26 -4.76 -20.86 -19.05
CA ARG A 26 -5.62 -21.21 -20.19
C ARG A 26 -6.72 -22.16 -19.72
N GLY A 27 -7.97 -21.70 -19.79
CA GLY A 27 -9.17 -22.52 -19.71
C GLY A 27 -9.98 -22.49 -18.42
N ARG A 28 -9.69 -21.64 -17.44
CA ARG A 28 -10.52 -21.53 -16.21
C ARG A 28 -11.44 -20.33 -16.27
N SER A 29 -12.70 -20.53 -15.80
CA SER A 29 -13.64 -19.42 -15.69
C SER A 29 -13.25 -18.43 -14.58
N PRO A 30 -13.64 -17.14 -14.66
CA PRO A 30 -13.38 -16.17 -13.60
C PRO A 30 -13.84 -16.64 -12.21
N SER A 31 -14.99 -17.29 -12.12
CA SER A 31 -15.54 -17.85 -10.87
C SER A 31 -14.68 -18.98 -10.28
N GLU A 32 -13.96 -19.72 -11.12
CA GLU A 32 -13.04 -20.77 -10.69
C GLU A 32 -11.74 -20.20 -10.14
N LEU A 33 -11.20 -19.15 -10.80
CA LEU A 33 -10.02 -18.42 -10.33
C LEU A 33 -10.29 -17.75 -8.99
N THR A 34 -11.40 -17.05 -8.83
CA THR A 34 -11.83 -16.45 -7.56
C THR A 34 -11.91 -17.49 -6.44
N ARG A 35 -12.53 -18.66 -6.71
CA ARG A 35 -12.60 -19.75 -5.72
C ARG A 35 -11.22 -20.30 -5.35
N ARG A 36 -10.30 -20.40 -6.30
CA ARG A 36 -8.93 -20.82 -6.03
C ARG A 36 -8.21 -19.81 -5.12
N CYS A 37 -8.27 -18.52 -5.44
CA CYS A 37 -7.69 -17.45 -4.61
C CYS A 37 -8.25 -17.47 -3.19
N ARG A 38 -9.57 -17.64 -3.05
CA ARG A 38 -10.21 -17.77 -1.74
C ARG A 38 -9.69 -19.00 -0.97
N ARG A 39 -9.57 -20.16 -1.62
CA ARG A 39 -9.03 -21.38 -0.96
C ARG A 39 -7.58 -21.17 -0.54
N LYS A 40 -6.72 -20.53 -1.37
CA LYS A 40 -5.35 -20.20 -1.01
C LYS A 40 -5.31 -19.33 0.26
N PHE A 41 -6.11 -18.27 0.31
CA PHE A 41 -6.20 -17.40 1.50
C PHE A 41 -6.63 -18.14 2.76
N LEU A 42 -7.70 -18.93 2.68
CA LEU A 42 -8.24 -19.68 3.82
C LEU A 42 -7.36 -20.85 4.26
N ARG A 43 -6.45 -21.34 3.42
CA ARG A 43 -5.45 -22.34 3.81
C ARG A 43 -4.43 -21.74 4.78
N PHE A 44 -3.97 -20.51 4.55
CA PHE A 44 -3.07 -19.82 5.45
C PHE A 44 -3.79 -19.22 6.67
N PHE A 45 -5.03 -18.80 6.48
CA PHE A 45 -5.83 -18.10 7.48
C PHE A 45 -7.24 -18.69 7.55
N PRO A 46 -7.42 -19.84 8.21
CA PRO A 46 -8.73 -20.54 8.27
C PRO A 46 -9.87 -19.71 8.84
N GLY A 47 -9.57 -18.81 9.80
CA GLY A 47 -10.52 -17.84 10.37
C GLY A 47 -10.77 -16.62 9.48
N GLY A 48 -10.22 -16.59 8.24
CA GLY A 48 -10.33 -15.48 7.31
C GLY A 48 -9.68 -14.20 7.85
N PHE A 49 -10.30 -13.05 7.64
CA PHE A 49 -9.78 -11.76 8.12
C PHE A 49 -9.83 -11.59 9.66
N ARG A 50 -10.32 -12.57 10.41
CA ARG A 50 -10.33 -12.58 11.87
C ARG A 50 -9.38 -13.61 12.46
N ASP A 51 -8.69 -14.35 11.61
CA ASP A 51 -7.68 -15.32 12.00
C ASP A 51 -6.55 -14.63 12.79
N GLU A 52 -6.14 -15.22 13.90
CA GLU A 52 -5.08 -14.64 14.75
C GLU A 52 -3.74 -14.53 14.00
N THR A 53 -3.41 -15.56 13.21
CA THR A 53 -2.21 -15.54 12.37
C THR A 53 -2.27 -14.45 11.31
N TYR A 54 -3.46 -14.25 10.70
CA TYR A 54 -3.67 -13.12 9.77
C TYR A 54 -3.46 -11.77 10.45
N ILE A 55 -4.02 -11.59 11.64
CA ILE A 55 -3.87 -10.34 12.40
C ILE A 55 -2.39 -10.09 12.71
N ASP A 56 -1.66 -11.11 13.15
CA ASP A 56 -0.25 -11.00 13.51
C ASP A 56 0.65 -10.74 12.29
N TRP A 57 0.45 -11.48 11.21
CA TRP A 57 1.35 -11.43 10.06
C TRP A 57 1.06 -10.30 9.09
N GLU A 58 -0.22 -10.00 8.85
CA GLU A 58 -0.61 -9.12 7.75
C GLU A 58 -1.24 -7.81 8.23
N ARG A 59 -2.13 -7.85 9.21
CA ARG A 59 -2.92 -6.68 9.56
C ARG A 59 -2.30 -5.82 10.65
N GLY A 60 -1.78 -6.43 11.70
CA GLY A 60 -1.46 -5.75 12.97
C GLY A 60 -0.52 -4.57 12.80
N TYR A 61 0.58 -4.73 12.07
CA TYR A 61 1.54 -3.64 11.86
C TYR A 61 0.99 -2.51 10.98
N LYS A 62 0.15 -2.82 9.98
CA LYS A 62 -0.52 -1.83 9.13
C LYS A 62 -1.52 -1.02 9.94
N TRP A 63 -2.31 -1.71 10.77
CA TRP A 63 -3.29 -1.07 11.64
C TRP A 63 -2.62 -0.19 12.72
N LYS A 64 -1.54 -0.66 13.34
CA LYS A 64 -0.74 0.14 14.29
C LYS A 64 -0.19 1.41 13.65
N ALA A 65 0.21 1.36 12.38
CA ALA A 65 0.64 2.56 11.65
C ALA A 65 -0.52 3.54 11.45
N HIS A 66 -1.74 3.05 11.12
CA HIS A 66 -2.94 3.87 11.03
C HIS A 66 -3.30 4.50 12.37
N GLU A 67 -3.33 3.74 13.46
CA GLU A 67 -3.62 4.27 14.81
C GLU A 67 -2.59 5.34 15.23
N GLN A 68 -1.33 5.15 14.87
CA GLN A 68 -0.31 6.14 15.14
C GLN A 68 -0.52 7.40 14.30
N TRP A 69 -0.95 7.24 13.03
CA TRP A 69 -1.32 8.38 12.19
C TRP A 69 -2.45 9.19 12.81
N GLU A 70 -3.53 8.55 13.22
CA GLU A 70 -4.67 9.22 13.87
C GLU A 70 -4.28 9.95 15.16
N ARG A 71 -3.30 9.45 15.91
CA ARG A 71 -2.83 10.14 17.12
C ARG A 71 -1.94 11.35 16.85
N GLU A 72 -1.12 11.32 15.78
CA GLU A 72 -0.05 12.32 15.58
C GLU A 72 -0.28 13.24 14.38
N LEU A 73 -1.02 12.78 13.38
CA LEU A 73 -1.30 13.49 12.13
C LEU A 73 -2.78 13.38 11.73
N ASP A 74 -3.71 13.34 12.67
CA ASP A 74 -5.13 13.48 12.36
C ASP A 74 -5.38 14.78 11.58
N ARG A 75 -6.53 14.90 10.94
CA ARG A 75 -6.84 16.07 10.10
C ARG A 75 -6.65 17.40 10.82
N ALA A 76 -7.05 17.48 12.09
CA ALA A 76 -6.98 18.72 12.87
C ALA A 76 -5.54 19.08 13.25
N GLY A 77 -4.79 18.11 13.80
CA GLY A 77 -3.38 18.26 14.18
C GLY A 77 -2.50 18.58 13.00
N PHE A 78 -2.69 17.86 11.87
CA PHE A 78 -1.98 18.14 10.63
C PHE A 78 -2.23 19.59 10.17
N GLY A 79 -3.50 20.03 10.15
CA GLY A 79 -3.85 21.42 9.80
C GLY A 79 -3.22 22.45 10.73
N VAL A 80 -3.11 22.18 12.03
CA VAL A 80 -2.40 23.05 13.00
C VAL A 80 -0.91 23.16 12.66
N LEU A 81 -0.24 22.04 12.37
CA LEU A 81 1.18 22.04 12.01
C LEU A 81 1.43 22.83 10.73
N LEU A 82 0.56 22.73 9.73
CA LEU A 82 0.68 23.51 8.48
C LEU A 82 0.53 25.00 8.72
N ARG A 83 -0.49 25.42 9.48
CA ARG A 83 -0.68 26.85 9.82
C ARG A 83 0.52 27.42 10.58
N LYS A 84 1.16 26.61 11.42
CA LYS A 84 2.40 26.98 12.14
C LYS A 84 3.65 26.81 11.28
N ARG A 85 3.52 26.49 10.00
CA ARG A 85 4.63 26.26 9.05
C ARG A 85 5.63 25.22 9.53
N ARG A 86 5.18 24.22 10.32
CA ARG A 86 6.00 23.13 10.88
C ARG A 86 6.13 21.97 9.89
N PHE A 87 6.47 22.26 8.63
CA PHE A 87 6.52 21.30 7.53
C PHE A 87 7.48 20.14 7.79
N SER A 88 8.67 20.43 8.30
CA SER A 88 9.65 19.40 8.65
C SER A 88 9.16 18.47 9.76
N ALA A 89 8.35 18.97 10.70
CA ALA A 89 7.75 18.12 11.72
C ALA A 89 6.72 17.16 11.11
N VAL A 90 5.85 17.65 10.20
CA VAL A 90 4.91 16.80 9.46
C VAL A 90 5.65 15.70 8.71
N ALA A 91 6.66 16.06 7.91
CA ALA A 91 7.45 15.11 7.15
C ALA A 91 8.13 14.07 8.06
N ALA A 92 8.74 14.51 9.16
CA ALA A 92 9.39 13.62 10.11
C ALA A 92 8.42 12.62 10.77
N ILE A 93 7.22 13.08 11.14
CA ILE A 93 6.18 12.21 11.71
C ILE A 93 5.72 11.18 10.67
N ALA A 94 5.37 11.63 9.46
CA ALA A 94 4.89 10.75 8.39
C ALA A 94 5.92 9.67 8.03
N VAL A 95 7.19 10.04 7.82
CA VAL A 95 8.28 9.12 7.53
C VAL A 95 8.55 8.15 8.68
N ARG A 96 8.47 8.62 9.92
CA ARG A 96 8.64 7.77 11.10
C ARG A 96 7.53 6.71 11.22
N ILE A 97 6.28 7.08 10.94
CA ILE A 97 5.15 6.15 10.95
C ILE A 97 5.34 5.10 9.86
N GLU A 98 5.65 5.53 8.63
CA GLU A 98 5.92 4.63 7.52
C GLU A 98 7.08 3.68 7.85
N SER A 99 8.16 4.16 8.41
CA SER A 99 9.36 3.36 8.68
C SER A 99 9.14 2.17 9.63
N ARG A 100 8.05 2.17 10.39
CA ARG A 100 7.62 1.06 11.25
C ARG A 100 6.83 -0.01 10.50
N THR A 101 6.53 0.23 9.23
CA THR A 101 5.94 -0.78 8.35
C THR A 101 7.03 -1.47 7.53
N ASN A 102 6.70 -2.60 6.92
CA ASN A 102 7.54 -3.29 5.94
C ASN A 102 7.03 -3.10 4.50
N LEU A 103 6.23 -2.06 4.26
CA LEU A 103 5.55 -1.85 2.98
C LEU A 103 6.48 -1.28 1.91
N LEU A 104 7.33 -0.30 2.27
CA LEU A 104 8.34 0.23 1.37
C LEU A 104 9.65 -0.57 1.47
N PHE A 105 10.35 -0.72 0.35
CA PHE A 105 11.71 -1.22 0.34
C PHE A 105 12.69 -0.24 1.00
N SER A 106 13.84 -0.72 1.44
CA SER A 106 14.87 0.11 2.07
C SER A 106 15.30 1.28 1.20
N PHE A 107 15.47 1.05 -0.10
CA PHE A 107 15.84 2.12 -1.05
C PHE A 107 14.72 3.16 -1.25
N GLU A 108 13.42 2.76 -1.20
CA GLU A 108 12.29 3.68 -1.26
C GLU A 108 12.20 4.54 0.02
N LYS A 109 12.39 3.90 1.19
CA LYS A 109 12.46 4.60 2.48
C LYS A 109 13.59 5.63 2.51
N MET A 110 14.75 5.27 1.96
CA MET A 110 15.90 6.16 1.88
C MET A 110 15.63 7.33 0.93
N ALA A 111 15.08 7.05 -0.27
CA ALA A 111 14.73 8.07 -1.24
C ALA A 111 13.72 9.08 -0.66
N LEU A 112 12.68 8.60 0.01
CA LEU A 112 11.67 9.43 0.66
C LEU A 112 12.29 10.31 1.77
N ARG A 113 13.13 9.76 2.64
CA ARG A 113 13.81 10.52 3.69
C ARG A 113 14.68 11.63 3.12
N ASP A 114 15.44 11.33 2.07
CA ASP A 114 16.30 12.31 1.42
C ASP A 114 15.47 13.42 0.75
N ALA A 115 14.38 13.07 0.12
CA ALA A 115 13.49 14.01 -0.56
C ALA A 115 12.86 15.06 0.37
N VAL A 116 12.48 14.64 1.58
CA VAL A 116 11.83 15.54 2.57
C VAL A 116 12.80 16.17 3.56
N LYS A 117 14.11 15.94 3.43
CA LYS A 117 15.12 16.46 4.35
C LYS A 117 15.31 17.98 4.20
N SER A 118 15.21 18.50 2.98
CA SER A 118 15.34 19.95 2.73
C SER A 118 14.08 20.69 3.15
N PRO A 119 14.17 21.96 3.58
CA PRO A 119 12.99 22.76 3.93
C PRO A 119 11.96 22.87 2.80
N GLY A 120 12.42 22.98 1.54
CA GLY A 120 11.56 23.01 0.36
C GLY A 120 10.86 21.68 0.11
N GLY A 121 11.59 20.57 0.18
CA GLY A 121 11.02 19.22 0.05
C GLY A 121 10.02 18.88 1.16
N ALA A 122 10.36 19.21 2.40
CA ALA A 122 9.44 19.03 3.53
C ALA A 122 8.15 19.85 3.37
N ARG A 123 8.26 21.09 2.88
CA ARG A 123 7.09 21.92 2.63
C ARG A 123 6.21 21.36 1.52
N ALA A 124 6.79 21.08 0.35
CA ALA A 124 6.05 20.53 -0.78
C ALA A 124 5.34 19.23 -0.39
N PHE A 125 6.05 18.32 0.29
CA PHE A 125 5.49 17.07 0.80
C PHE A 125 4.32 17.32 1.76
N ALA A 126 4.51 18.15 2.79
CA ALA A 126 3.49 18.36 3.82
C ALA A 126 2.22 19.04 3.27
N GLU A 127 2.38 20.10 2.46
CA GLU A 127 1.25 20.79 1.84
C GLU A 127 0.52 19.86 0.84
N GLY A 128 1.28 19.15 -0.03
CA GLY A 128 0.71 18.23 -1.02
C GLY A 128 0.00 17.05 -0.38
N LEU A 129 0.60 16.43 0.64
CA LEU A 129 -0.01 15.32 1.35
C LEU A 129 -1.32 15.72 2.05
N TYR A 130 -1.37 16.90 2.67
CA TYR A 130 -2.61 17.40 3.26
C TYR A 130 -3.70 17.60 2.22
N GLN A 131 -3.36 18.17 1.05
CA GLN A 131 -4.32 18.35 -0.04
C GLN A 131 -4.79 17.00 -0.63
N TYR A 132 -3.93 16.02 -0.72
CA TYR A 132 -4.29 14.67 -1.14
C TYR A 132 -5.32 14.04 -0.21
N LEU A 133 -5.06 14.09 1.09
CA LEU A 133 -5.90 13.44 2.10
C LEU A 133 -7.19 14.22 2.42
N HIS A 134 -7.11 15.55 2.47
CA HIS A 134 -8.16 16.40 3.05
C HIS A 134 -8.60 17.56 2.14
N GLY A 135 -8.00 17.68 0.97
CA GLY A 135 -8.30 18.75 0.01
C GLY A 135 -9.69 18.64 -0.63
N ARG A 136 -10.09 19.70 -1.30
CA ARG A 136 -11.34 19.76 -2.08
C ARG A 136 -11.12 19.18 -3.48
N GLY A 137 -12.21 18.72 -4.11
CA GLY A 137 -12.22 18.17 -5.47
C GLY A 137 -12.41 16.66 -5.50
N THR A 138 -12.42 16.09 -6.71
CA THR A 138 -12.57 14.65 -6.93
C THR A 138 -11.35 13.89 -6.41
N ALA A 139 -11.51 12.60 -6.18
CA ALA A 139 -10.41 11.70 -5.79
C ALA A 139 -9.30 11.72 -6.85
N GLU A 140 -9.68 11.65 -8.14
CA GLU A 140 -8.79 11.78 -9.29
C GLU A 140 -7.90 13.03 -9.20
N ARG A 141 -8.50 14.22 -9.17
CA ARG A 141 -7.75 15.48 -9.11
C ARG A 141 -6.82 15.58 -7.91
N ARG A 142 -7.23 15.04 -6.75
CA ARG A 142 -6.37 15.03 -5.56
C ARG A 142 -5.20 14.08 -5.72
N PHE A 143 -5.44 12.90 -6.32
CA PHE A 143 -4.41 11.91 -6.59
C PHE A 143 -3.39 12.43 -7.64
N GLU A 144 -3.87 13.01 -8.73
CA GLU A 144 -3.01 13.57 -9.78
C GLU A 144 -2.09 14.67 -9.23
N ARG A 145 -2.64 15.63 -8.48
CA ARG A 145 -1.84 16.67 -7.81
C ARG A 145 -0.83 16.08 -6.84
N TRP A 146 -1.19 15.02 -6.14
CA TRP A 146 -0.26 14.32 -5.27
C TRP A 146 0.87 13.66 -6.06
N CYS A 147 0.58 13.05 -7.18
CA CYS A 147 1.58 12.53 -8.11
C CYS A 147 2.56 13.62 -8.57
N GLU A 148 2.05 14.78 -8.98
CA GLU A 148 2.88 15.94 -9.37
C GLU A 148 3.79 16.38 -8.23
N VAL A 149 3.28 16.45 -7.01
CA VAL A 149 4.07 16.80 -5.82
C VAL A 149 5.18 15.79 -5.60
N VAL A 150 4.87 14.49 -5.56
CA VAL A 150 5.88 13.43 -5.32
C VAL A 150 6.93 13.42 -6.42
N GLU A 151 6.54 13.65 -7.68
CA GLU A 151 7.46 13.75 -8.81
C GLU A 151 8.41 14.95 -8.71
N SER A 152 7.92 16.08 -8.18
CA SER A 152 8.69 17.32 -8.00
C SER A 152 9.62 17.30 -6.78
N LEU A 153 9.51 16.30 -5.89
CA LEU A 153 10.33 16.22 -4.69
C LEU A 153 11.83 16.08 -5.05
N PRO A 154 12.71 16.69 -4.25
CA PRO A 154 14.15 16.60 -4.48
C PRO A 154 14.65 15.16 -4.58
N ARG A 155 15.36 14.87 -5.66
CA ARG A 155 15.98 13.57 -5.91
C ARG A 155 17.47 13.65 -5.62
N LYS A 156 17.98 12.73 -4.79
CA LYS A 156 19.42 12.59 -4.54
C LYS A 156 20.05 11.51 -5.44
N GLN A 157 19.66 10.28 -5.25
CA GLN A 157 20.11 9.13 -6.05
C GLN A 157 18.93 8.34 -6.60
N THR A 158 18.09 7.84 -5.74
CA THR A 158 16.98 6.96 -6.07
C THR A 158 15.72 7.77 -6.41
N ARG A 159 14.94 7.24 -7.33
CA ARG A 159 13.65 7.82 -7.73
C ARG A 159 12.64 7.75 -6.58
N VAL A 160 12.01 8.89 -6.25
CA VAL A 160 10.95 8.98 -5.23
C VAL A 160 9.59 8.66 -5.83
N PHE A 161 9.35 9.08 -7.06
CA PHE A 161 8.08 8.89 -7.76
C PHE A 161 7.93 7.43 -8.20
N THR A 162 7.44 6.60 -7.28
CA THR A 162 7.11 5.17 -7.46
C THR A 162 5.73 4.88 -6.90
N TRP A 163 5.10 3.81 -7.38
CA TRP A 163 3.79 3.38 -6.91
C TRP A 163 3.72 3.19 -5.39
N PRO A 164 4.65 2.48 -4.76
CA PRO A 164 4.62 2.33 -3.31
C PRO A 164 4.68 3.66 -2.57
N VAL A 165 5.54 4.60 -2.97
CA VAL A 165 5.66 5.91 -2.31
C VAL A 165 4.41 6.76 -2.50
N VAL A 166 3.82 6.76 -3.69
CA VAL A 166 2.60 7.53 -3.98
C VAL A 166 1.40 7.03 -3.16
N THR A 167 1.28 5.71 -2.94
CA THR A 167 0.07 5.13 -2.35
C THR A 167 0.15 4.88 -0.85
N ILE A 168 1.36 4.84 -0.24
CA ILE A 168 1.56 4.44 1.15
C ILE A 168 0.84 5.35 2.15
N PHE A 169 0.91 6.68 1.98
CA PHE A 169 0.36 7.61 2.98
C PHE A 169 -1.16 7.67 2.96
N GLY A 170 -1.79 7.58 1.77
CA GLY A 170 -3.23 7.42 1.68
C GLY A 170 -3.71 6.16 2.38
N PHE A 171 -3.03 5.04 2.12
CA PHE A 171 -3.33 3.75 2.72
C PHE A 171 -3.18 3.74 4.25
N ILE A 172 -2.12 4.35 4.80
CA ILE A 172 -1.94 4.47 6.24
C ILE A 172 -2.97 5.41 6.87
N ALA A 173 -3.16 6.60 6.28
CA ALA A 173 -4.01 7.64 6.85
C ALA A 173 -5.51 7.32 6.75
N GLN A 174 -5.95 6.77 5.62
CA GLN A 174 -7.37 6.57 5.30
C GLN A 174 -7.61 5.18 4.70
N PRO A 175 -7.41 4.10 5.47
CA PRO A 175 -7.51 2.72 4.96
C PRO A 175 -8.92 2.30 4.52
N LYS A 176 -9.93 3.12 4.73
CA LYS A 176 -11.28 2.90 4.19
C LYS A 176 -11.42 3.37 2.75
N ALA A 177 -10.56 4.30 2.30
CA ALA A 177 -10.65 4.96 1.01
C ALA A 177 -9.47 4.68 0.08
N HIS A 178 -8.31 4.41 0.63
CA HIS A 178 -7.08 4.27 -0.14
C HIS A 178 -6.48 2.88 -0.02
N VAL A 179 -5.97 2.36 -1.14
CA VAL A 179 -5.31 1.06 -1.25
C VAL A 179 -3.83 1.24 -1.59
N PHE A 180 -2.98 0.37 -1.07
CA PHE A 180 -1.54 0.37 -1.34
C PHE A 180 -1.22 -0.48 -2.56
N LEU A 181 -0.41 0.05 -3.49
CA LEU A 181 0.01 -0.62 -4.70
C LEU A 181 1.47 -1.06 -4.64
N LYS A 182 1.70 -2.38 -4.67
CA LYS A 182 3.00 -3.02 -4.87
C LYS A 182 3.00 -3.64 -6.27
N PRO A 183 3.68 -3.05 -7.27
CA PRO A 183 3.45 -3.35 -8.69
C PRO A 183 3.46 -4.84 -9.06
N ASN A 184 4.54 -5.54 -8.76
CA ASN A 184 4.68 -6.94 -9.15
C ASN A 184 3.64 -7.83 -8.47
N VAL A 185 3.48 -7.68 -7.17
CA VAL A 185 2.51 -8.45 -6.37
C VAL A 185 1.08 -8.19 -6.84
N THR A 186 0.71 -6.92 -7.05
CA THR A 186 -0.64 -6.57 -7.50
C THR A 186 -0.96 -7.13 -8.89
N ARG A 187 -0.01 -7.05 -9.83
CA ARG A 187 -0.16 -7.61 -11.19
C ARG A 187 -0.30 -9.13 -11.18
N VAL A 188 0.49 -9.81 -10.35
CA VAL A 188 0.38 -11.27 -10.17
C VAL A 188 -0.97 -11.61 -9.54
N ALA A 189 -1.38 -10.92 -8.48
CA ALA A 189 -2.67 -11.13 -7.83
C ALA A 189 -3.84 -10.94 -8.79
N ALA A 190 -3.82 -9.90 -9.61
CA ALA A 190 -4.87 -9.65 -10.60
C ALA A 190 -4.97 -10.79 -11.62
N ARG A 191 -3.83 -11.26 -12.15
CA ARG A 191 -3.78 -12.40 -13.07
C ARG A 191 -4.31 -13.69 -12.42
N GLU A 192 -3.89 -13.99 -11.18
CA GLU A 192 -4.36 -15.18 -10.45
C GLU A 192 -5.85 -15.11 -10.13
N TYR A 193 -6.37 -13.90 -9.92
CA TYR A 193 -7.79 -13.64 -9.71
C TYR A 193 -8.63 -13.65 -10.98
N GLY A 194 -7.99 -13.49 -12.15
CA GLY A 194 -8.66 -13.33 -13.45
C GLY A 194 -9.25 -11.92 -13.64
N TYR A 195 -8.65 -10.91 -13.00
CA TYR A 195 -9.03 -9.52 -13.15
C TYR A 195 -8.15 -8.82 -14.20
N ASP A 196 -8.77 -8.07 -15.10
CA ASP A 196 -8.07 -7.26 -16.11
C ASP A 196 -7.59 -5.94 -15.49
N PHE A 197 -6.40 -6.00 -14.88
CA PHE A 197 -5.80 -4.88 -14.18
C PHE A 197 -5.09 -3.94 -15.14
N HIS A 198 -5.64 -2.76 -15.31
CA HIS A 198 -5.01 -1.72 -16.12
C HIS A 198 -3.78 -1.14 -15.42
N TYR A 199 -2.58 -1.61 -15.78
CA TYR A 199 -1.34 -1.23 -15.13
C TYR A 199 -0.40 -0.43 -16.04
N GLU A 200 0.02 0.74 -15.55
CA GLU A 200 1.11 1.55 -16.09
C GLU A 200 2.24 1.65 -15.07
N SER A 201 3.50 1.66 -15.55
CA SER A 201 4.67 1.75 -14.67
C SER A 201 4.82 3.11 -13.99
N ARG A 202 4.33 4.19 -14.64
CA ARG A 202 4.24 5.53 -14.06
C ARG A 202 2.94 5.66 -13.29
N PRO A 203 2.95 6.18 -12.05
CA PRO A 203 1.74 6.45 -11.32
C PRO A 203 0.77 7.34 -12.10
N SER A 204 -0.48 6.86 -12.27
CA SER A 204 -1.57 7.50 -13.00
C SER A 204 -2.90 7.22 -12.31
N TRP A 205 -3.89 8.10 -12.49
CA TRP A 205 -5.23 7.84 -11.94
C TRP A 205 -5.85 6.58 -12.51
N SER A 206 -5.73 6.38 -13.81
CA SER A 206 -6.29 5.21 -14.51
C SER A 206 -5.87 3.87 -13.88
N THR A 207 -4.58 3.71 -13.57
CA THR A 207 -4.10 2.51 -12.87
C THR A 207 -4.61 2.45 -11.42
N TYR A 208 -4.64 3.60 -10.72
CA TYR A 208 -5.09 3.63 -9.33
C TYR A 208 -6.58 3.35 -9.19
N GLU A 209 -7.40 3.88 -10.09
CA GLU A 209 -8.83 3.59 -10.19
C GLU A 209 -9.07 2.10 -10.47
N SER A 210 -8.36 1.53 -11.45
CA SER A 210 -8.43 0.09 -11.73
C SER A 210 -8.07 -0.77 -10.52
N LEU A 211 -7.13 -0.32 -9.65
CA LEU A 211 -6.83 -1.01 -8.39
C LEU A 211 -7.96 -0.88 -7.36
N ILE A 212 -8.60 0.28 -7.26
CA ILE A 212 -9.76 0.48 -6.37
C ILE A 212 -10.91 -0.42 -6.83
N ASP A 213 -11.20 -0.45 -8.12
CA ASP A 213 -12.23 -1.31 -8.71
C ASP A 213 -11.92 -2.80 -8.46
N PHE A 214 -10.67 -3.20 -8.62
CA PHE A 214 -10.25 -4.57 -8.30
C PHE A 214 -10.47 -4.90 -6.82
N ALA A 215 -10.10 -4.00 -5.91
CA ALA A 215 -10.35 -4.18 -4.49
C ALA A 215 -11.85 -4.28 -4.18
N ASP A 216 -12.70 -3.52 -4.87
CA ASP A 216 -14.15 -3.58 -4.70
C ASP A 216 -14.77 -4.87 -5.28
N VAL A 217 -14.24 -5.41 -6.37
CA VAL A 217 -14.60 -6.75 -6.86
C VAL A 217 -14.27 -7.79 -5.79
N VAL A 218 -13.03 -7.79 -5.27
CA VAL A 218 -12.60 -8.71 -4.21
C VAL A 218 -13.47 -8.57 -2.95
N ARG A 219 -13.82 -7.33 -2.56
CA ARG A 219 -14.69 -7.07 -1.41
C ARG A 219 -16.07 -7.72 -1.56
N ARG A 220 -16.68 -7.62 -2.75
CA ARG A 220 -17.98 -8.23 -3.05
C ARG A 220 -17.92 -9.76 -3.01
N ASP A 221 -16.88 -10.34 -3.58
CA ASP A 221 -16.70 -11.78 -3.69
C ASP A 221 -16.38 -12.43 -2.33
N LEU A 222 -15.72 -11.67 -1.43
CA LEU A 222 -15.35 -12.11 -0.09
C LEU A 222 -16.28 -11.54 1.02
N ARG A 223 -17.48 -11.07 0.66
CA ARG A 223 -18.41 -10.43 1.60
C ARG A 223 -18.76 -11.27 2.83
N ASP A 224 -18.77 -12.58 2.70
CA ASP A 224 -19.00 -13.52 3.79
C ASP A 224 -17.84 -13.58 4.78
N LEU A 225 -16.59 -13.31 4.35
CA LEU A 225 -15.42 -13.15 5.21
C LEU A 225 -15.36 -11.78 5.89
N ARG A 226 -16.24 -10.85 5.51
CA ARG A 226 -16.42 -9.52 6.10
C ARG A 226 -15.12 -8.71 6.16
N PRO A 227 -14.48 -8.39 5.00
CA PRO A 227 -13.32 -7.48 4.96
C PRO A 227 -13.70 -6.09 5.52
N ARG A 228 -12.86 -5.54 6.39
CA ARG A 228 -13.15 -4.31 7.16
C ARG A 228 -12.80 -3.04 6.38
N ASP A 229 -11.73 -3.09 5.62
CA ASP A 229 -11.11 -1.93 4.97
C ASP A 229 -10.13 -2.38 3.87
N MET A 230 -9.41 -1.44 3.27
CA MET A 230 -8.41 -1.72 2.23
C MET A 230 -7.18 -2.45 2.76
N ILE A 231 -6.93 -2.47 4.08
CA ILE A 231 -5.86 -3.29 4.66
C ILE A 231 -6.18 -4.77 4.45
N ASP A 232 -7.41 -5.19 4.73
CA ASP A 232 -7.82 -6.58 4.52
C ASP A 232 -7.74 -6.96 3.02
N LEU A 233 -8.20 -6.08 2.15
CA LEU A 233 -8.20 -6.33 0.69
C LEU A 233 -6.77 -6.36 0.13
N GLN A 234 -5.94 -5.42 0.49
CA GLN A 234 -4.54 -5.39 0.08
C GLN A 234 -3.78 -6.62 0.59
N SER A 235 -4.04 -7.06 1.84
CA SER A 235 -3.43 -8.28 2.38
C SER A 235 -3.90 -9.53 1.65
N PHE A 236 -5.19 -9.59 1.26
CA PHE A 236 -5.66 -10.68 0.41
C PHE A 236 -4.91 -10.71 -0.94
N LEU A 237 -4.75 -9.55 -1.59
CA LEU A 237 -3.98 -9.46 -2.85
C LEU A 237 -2.52 -9.84 -2.64
N TRP A 238 -1.93 -9.47 -1.50
CA TRP A 238 -0.58 -9.84 -1.13
C TRP A 238 -0.40 -11.35 -1.07
N VAL A 239 -1.31 -12.08 -0.44
CA VAL A 239 -1.31 -13.54 -0.38
C VAL A 239 -1.41 -14.18 -1.77
N GLN A 240 -2.12 -13.55 -2.71
CA GLN A 240 -2.24 -14.10 -4.06
C GLN A 240 -0.98 -13.89 -4.90
N GLY A 241 -0.28 -12.79 -4.69
CA GLY A 241 0.79 -12.37 -5.60
C GLY A 241 2.20 -12.39 -5.02
N SER A 242 2.37 -12.65 -3.73
CA SER A 242 3.69 -12.71 -3.08
C SER A 242 4.24 -14.13 -3.05
N GLU A 243 5.54 -14.27 -3.31
CA GLU A 243 6.27 -15.53 -3.16
C GLU A 243 6.34 -16.02 -1.71
N GLU A 244 6.08 -15.14 -0.71
CA GLU A 244 6.01 -15.53 0.71
C GLU A 244 4.93 -16.57 1.00
N TYR A 245 3.92 -16.67 0.12
CA TYR A 245 2.79 -17.57 0.20
C TYR A 245 2.78 -18.62 -0.93
N ASP A 246 3.88 -18.80 -1.63
CA ASP A 246 4.04 -19.91 -2.57
C ASP A 246 4.42 -21.19 -1.83
N GLU A 247 3.91 -22.32 -2.32
CA GLU A 247 4.28 -23.67 -1.86
C GLU A 247 5.49 -24.21 -2.59
#